data_4440ce72d69e084b60b51e45171efcf8
#
_entry.id   4440ce72d69e084b60b51e45171efcf8
#
_cell.length_a   1.000
_cell.length_b   1.000
_cell.length_c   1.000
_cell.angle_alpha   90.00
_cell.angle_beta   90.00
_cell.angle_gamma   90.00
#
_symmetry.space_group_name_H-M   'P 1'
#
loop_
_entity.id
_entity.type
_entity.pdbx_description
1 polymer ?
#
loop_
_entity_poly.entity_id
_entity_poly.type
_entity_poly.pdbx_seq_one_letter_code
_entity_poly.pdbx_strand_id
1 'polypeptide(L)'
;MLLNGKGSDHGDFAAQLAFNVHPQIGKIEEGGLTSLEDSVEKEVMSLLCKFPRGMDTVCMLVPSFFGHTASISVELENKATLEVARESFEDCEWITLK
;
A
#
# COMPACT_ATOMS: atom_id res chain seq x y z
N MET A 1 -6.50 26.99 1.25
CA MET A 1 -5.14 26.61 0.89
C MET A 1 -4.29 26.45 2.13
N LEU A 2 -3.50 25.44 2.18
CA LEU A 2 -2.82 24.97 3.38
C LEU A 2 -1.64 25.80 3.83
N LEU A 3 -1.02 26.50 2.90
CA LEU A 3 0.16 27.33 3.16
C LEU A 3 -0.14 28.59 3.99
N ASN A 4 -1.42 28.88 4.22
CA ASN A 4 -1.84 30.05 5.00
C ASN A 4 -1.90 29.81 6.50
N GLY A 5 -1.55 28.62 6.97
CA GLY A 5 -1.70 28.24 8.37
C GLY A 5 -3.14 27.96 8.79
N LYS A 6 -4.09 28.02 7.88
CA LYS A 6 -5.48 27.61 8.14
C LYS A 6 -5.61 26.12 7.89
N GLY A 7 -6.43 25.46 8.68
CA GLY A 7 -6.75 24.06 8.45
C GLY A 7 -7.43 23.84 7.10
N SER A 8 -7.18 22.70 6.51
CA SER A 8 -7.86 22.28 5.28
C SER A 8 -9.26 21.76 5.59
N ASP A 9 -10.15 21.83 4.61
CA ASP A 9 -11.40 21.10 4.66
C ASP A 9 -11.10 19.60 4.62
N HIS A 10 -11.69 18.86 5.52
CA HIS A 10 -11.50 17.42 5.60
C HIS A 10 -12.30 16.64 4.56
N GLY A 11 -13.36 17.22 4.00
CA GLY A 11 -14.27 16.50 3.13
C GLY A 11 -14.83 15.26 3.82
N ASP A 12 -14.66 14.10 3.20
CA ASP A 12 -15.11 12.81 3.76
C ASP A 12 -14.11 12.16 4.71
N PHE A 13 -13.00 12.81 5.01
CA PHE A 13 -11.95 12.28 5.90
C PHE A 13 -12.17 12.72 7.35
N ALA A 14 -11.78 11.84 8.27
CA ALA A 14 -11.95 12.07 9.70
C ALA A 14 -10.98 13.09 10.30
N ALA A 15 -9.93 13.48 9.57
CA ALA A 15 -8.90 14.39 10.03
C ALA A 15 -8.32 15.21 8.87
N GLN A 16 -7.53 16.24 9.21
CA GLN A 16 -6.86 17.07 8.23
C GLN A 16 -6.02 16.25 7.25
N LEU A 17 -6.25 16.44 5.95
CA LEU A 17 -5.58 15.68 4.90
C LEU A 17 -4.12 16.03 4.70
N ALA A 18 -3.84 17.33 4.55
CA ALA A 18 -2.51 17.73 4.13
C ALA A 18 -1.50 17.70 5.27
N PHE A 19 -0.27 17.28 4.94
CA PHE A 19 0.86 17.17 5.86
C PHE A 19 0.66 16.17 7.00
N ASN A 20 -0.36 15.33 6.91
CA ASN A 20 -0.66 14.27 7.87
C ASN A 20 -0.64 12.90 7.21
N VAL A 21 -0.44 11.89 8.03
CA VAL A 21 -0.62 10.48 7.63
C VAL A 21 -1.97 10.01 8.15
N HIS A 22 -2.81 9.50 7.25
CA HIS A 22 -4.12 8.99 7.60
C HIS A 22 -4.14 7.46 7.53
N PRO A 23 -4.35 6.78 8.66
CA PRO A 23 -4.34 5.33 8.68
C PRO A 23 -5.63 4.68 8.18
N GLN A 24 -6.67 5.47 7.98
CA GLN A 24 -7.96 4.98 7.54
C GLN A 24 -8.33 5.58 6.19
N ILE A 25 -8.46 4.75 5.17
CA ILE A 25 -8.93 5.15 3.86
C ILE A 25 -10.19 4.35 3.53
N GLY A 26 -11.32 5.04 3.49
CA GLY A 26 -12.63 4.42 3.33
C GLY A 26 -13.28 4.01 4.65
N LYS A 27 -14.30 3.19 4.56
CA LYS A 27 -15.06 2.70 5.72
C LYS A 27 -14.37 1.48 6.32
N ILE A 28 -14.48 1.34 7.63
CA ILE A 28 -14.04 0.13 8.32
C ILE A 28 -15.12 -0.95 8.13
N GLU A 29 -14.72 -2.07 7.56
CA GLU A 29 -15.57 -3.24 7.36
C GLU A 29 -15.62 -4.12 8.62
N GLU A 30 -16.50 -5.12 8.64
CA GLU A 30 -16.68 -6.00 9.81
C GLU A 30 -15.40 -6.67 10.31
N GLY A 31 -14.48 -7.00 9.43
CA GLY A 31 -13.20 -7.63 9.79
C GLY A 31 -12.14 -6.68 10.33
N GLY A 32 -12.44 -5.39 10.46
CA GLY A 32 -11.49 -4.38 10.92
C GLY A 32 -10.60 -3.78 9.84
N LEU A 33 -10.68 -4.27 8.60
CA LEU A 33 -10.01 -3.68 7.45
C LEU A 33 -10.80 -2.48 6.93
N THR A 34 -10.12 -1.52 6.38
CA THR A 34 -10.78 -0.47 5.62
C THR A 34 -11.21 -0.99 4.24
N SER A 35 -12.17 -0.31 3.62
CA SER A 35 -12.66 -0.70 2.29
C SER A 35 -11.54 -0.72 1.24
N LEU A 36 -10.57 0.17 1.34
CA LEU A 36 -9.42 0.17 0.43
C LEU A 36 -8.50 -1.03 0.67
N GLU A 37 -8.20 -1.34 1.92
CA GLU A 37 -7.37 -2.51 2.28
C GLU A 37 -7.99 -3.81 1.80
N ASP A 38 -9.29 -3.99 2.03
CA ASP A 38 -10.05 -5.15 1.56
C ASP A 38 -10.03 -5.26 0.03
N SER A 39 -10.21 -4.16 -0.68
CA SER A 39 -10.13 -4.12 -2.14
C SER A 39 -8.75 -4.48 -2.65
N VAL A 40 -7.69 -3.96 -2.05
CA VAL A 40 -6.31 -4.28 -2.45
C VAL A 40 -6.03 -5.77 -2.27
N GLU A 41 -6.40 -6.35 -1.14
CA GLU A 41 -6.22 -7.78 -0.90
C GLU A 41 -6.95 -8.63 -1.92
N LYS A 42 -8.21 -8.35 -2.18
CA LYS A 42 -9.03 -9.08 -3.16
C LYS A 42 -8.46 -8.97 -4.58
N GLU A 43 -8.08 -7.79 -5.00
CA GLU A 43 -7.53 -7.56 -6.34
C GLU A 43 -6.17 -8.24 -6.53
N VAL A 44 -5.27 -8.12 -5.58
CA VAL A 44 -3.95 -8.77 -5.64
C VAL A 44 -4.11 -10.29 -5.67
N MET A 45 -4.96 -10.85 -4.80
CA MET A 45 -5.22 -12.27 -4.77
C MET A 45 -5.81 -12.79 -6.08
N SER A 46 -6.64 -11.99 -6.75
CA SER A 46 -7.22 -12.35 -8.05
C SER A 46 -6.22 -12.31 -9.21
N LEU A 47 -5.19 -11.46 -9.10
CA LEU A 47 -4.17 -11.30 -10.14
C LEU A 47 -3.03 -12.31 -10.04
N LEU A 48 -2.77 -12.86 -8.87
CA LEU A 48 -1.71 -13.83 -8.67
C LEU A 48 -2.10 -15.21 -9.20
N CYS A 49 -1.20 -15.84 -9.95
CA CYS A 49 -1.40 -17.17 -10.49
C CYS A 49 -1.40 -18.26 -9.39
N LYS A 50 -0.68 -18.02 -8.32
CA LYS A 50 -0.66 -18.85 -7.13
C LYS A 50 -1.03 -18.00 -5.93
N PHE A 51 -2.04 -18.43 -5.20
CA PHE A 51 -2.46 -17.69 -4.02
C PHE A 51 -1.42 -17.80 -2.90
N PRO A 52 -1.04 -16.69 -2.28
CA PRO A 52 -0.30 -16.76 -1.04
C PRO A 52 -1.16 -17.41 0.05
N ARG A 53 -0.53 -17.98 1.06
CA ARG A 53 -1.23 -18.58 2.21
C ARG A 53 -2.02 -17.56 3.00
N GLY A 54 -1.58 -16.34 2.99
CA GLY A 54 -2.24 -15.23 3.63
C GLY A 54 -1.65 -13.91 3.14
N MET A 55 -2.42 -12.87 3.31
CA MET A 55 -2.02 -11.52 2.96
C MET A 55 -2.64 -10.55 3.97
N ASP A 56 -1.82 -9.70 4.53
CA ASP A 56 -2.27 -8.60 5.38
C ASP A 56 -1.88 -7.28 4.72
N THR A 57 -2.80 -6.36 4.70
CA THR A 57 -2.62 -5.06 4.06
C THR A 57 -2.93 -3.93 5.01
N VAL A 58 -2.07 -2.94 5.05
CA VAL A 58 -2.34 -1.66 5.73
C VAL A 58 -2.18 -0.56 4.70
N CYS A 59 -3.21 0.23 4.53
CA CYS A 59 -3.21 1.38 3.63
C CYS A 59 -3.22 2.67 4.42
N MET A 60 -2.35 3.58 4.04
CA MET A 60 -2.27 4.90 4.65
C MET A 60 -2.22 5.97 3.56
N LEU A 61 -2.89 7.08 3.81
CA LEU A 61 -2.75 8.27 2.99
C LEU A 61 -1.59 9.09 3.54
N VAL A 62 -0.57 9.27 2.72
CA VAL A 62 0.62 10.03 3.09
C VAL A 62 0.72 11.32 2.25
N PRO A 63 1.36 12.37 2.77
CA PRO A 63 1.44 13.65 2.07
C PRO A 63 2.49 13.64 0.96
N SER A 64 2.28 12.81 -0.04
CA SER A 64 3.09 12.78 -1.25
C SER A 64 2.36 13.46 -2.40
N PHE A 65 3.10 14.12 -3.28
CA PHE A 65 2.51 14.80 -4.42
C PHE A 65 2.25 13.85 -5.59
N PHE A 66 3.05 12.80 -5.72
CA PHE A 66 2.98 11.89 -6.87
C PHE A 66 3.17 10.43 -6.46
N GLY A 67 2.42 9.58 -7.14
CA GLY A 67 2.63 8.14 -7.10
C GLY A 67 2.17 7.46 -5.82
N HIS A 68 2.57 6.23 -5.71
CA HIS A 68 2.28 5.35 -4.59
C HIS A 68 3.57 4.75 -4.05
N THR A 69 3.60 4.48 -2.76
CA THR A 69 4.73 3.83 -2.10
C THR A 69 4.23 2.59 -1.38
N ALA A 70 4.96 1.51 -1.50
CA ALA A 70 4.64 0.27 -0.80
C ALA A 70 5.89 -0.30 -0.13
N SER A 71 5.73 -0.79 1.08
CA SER A 71 6.70 -1.63 1.76
C SER A 71 6.13 -3.04 1.83
N ILE A 72 6.84 -4.00 1.28
CA ILE A 72 6.33 -5.35 1.11
C ILE A 72 7.27 -6.33 1.81
N SER A 73 6.70 -7.12 2.73
CA SER A 73 7.40 -8.22 3.37
C SER A 73 6.84 -9.54 2.85
N VAL A 74 7.71 -10.39 2.38
CA VAL A 74 7.30 -11.64 1.73
C VAL A 74 7.98 -12.82 2.39
N GLU A 75 7.18 -13.83 2.74
CA GLU A 75 7.68 -15.13 3.14
C GLU A 75 7.59 -16.10 1.94
N LEU A 76 8.73 -16.62 1.53
CA LEU A 76 8.82 -17.51 0.39
C LEU A 76 8.75 -18.98 0.83
N GLU A 77 8.13 -19.80 0.00
CA GLU A 77 8.08 -21.25 0.22
C GLU A 77 9.46 -21.89 0.21
N ASN A 78 10.32 -21.46 -0.70
CA ASN A 78 11.71 -21.88 -0.80
C ASN A 78 12.65 -20.74 -0.44
N LYS A 79 13.75 -21.06 0.23
CA LYS A 79 14.75 -20.05 0.56
C LYS A 79 15.37 -19.47 -0.71
N ALA A 80 15.43 -18.16 -0.76
CA ALA A 80 16.12 -17.42 -1.80
C ALA A 80 17.22 -16.55 -1.19
N THR A 81 18.37 -16.47 -1.86
CA THR A 81 19.44 -15.55 -1.45
C THR A 81 19.12 -14.14 -1.93
N LEU A 82 19.83 -13.17 -1.36
CA LEU A 82 19.71 -11.78 -1.78
C LEU A 82 20.05 -11.60 -3.27
N GLU A 83 21.07 -12.30 -3.74
CA GLU A 83 21.51 -12.27 -5.14
C GLU A 83 20.42 -12.78 -6.08
N VAL A 84 19.79 -13.91 -5.75
CA VAL A 84 18.69 -14.48 -6.55
C VAL A 84 17.50 -13.53 -6.61
N ALA A 85 17.15 -12.93 -5.50
CA ALA A 85 16.06 -11.94 -5.46
C ALA A 85 16.38 -10.72 -6.32
N ARG A 86 17.61 -10.22 -6.23
CA ARG A 86 18.07 -9.07 -7.01
C ARG A 86 18.05 -9.36 -8.51
N GLU A 87 18.56 -10.51 -8.93
CA GLU A 87 18.52 -10.95 -10.33
C GLU A 87 17.09 -11.04 -10.85
N SER A 88 16.16 -11.56 -10.06
CA SER A 88 14.76 -11.65 -10.43
C SER A 88 14.14 -10.27 -10.69
N PHE A 89 14.50 -9.27 -9.89
CA PHE A 89 14.04 -7.90 -10.11
C PHE A 89 14.71 -7.24 -11.33
N GLU A 90 15.99 -7.50 -11.56
CA GLU A 90 16.72 -6.98 -12.71
C GLU A 90 16.19 -7.52 -14.04
N ASP A 91 15.75 -8.77 -14.05
CA ASP A 91 15.15 -9.41 -15.22
C ASP A 91 13.73 -8.93 -15.53
N CYS A 92 13.10 -8.22 -14.61
CA CYS A 92 11.75 -7.70 -14.80
C CYS A 92 11.77 -6.32 -15.47
N GLU A 93 11.22 -6.23 -16.66
CA GLU A 93 11.19 -4.98 -17.43
C GLU A 93 10.37 -3.84 -16.77
N TRP A 94 9.46 -4.20 -15.88
CA TRP A 94 8.59 -3.26 -15.16
C TRP A 94 9.23 -2.67 -13.91
N ILE A 95 10.37 -3.19 -13.50
CA ILE A 95 11.04 -2.81 -12.26
C ILE A 95 12.39 -2.16 -12.58
N THR A 96 12.61 -0.99 -12.04
CA THR A 96 13.94 -0.35 -12.04
C THR A 96 14.54 -0.47 -10.66
N LEU A 97 15.64 -1.18 -10.56
CA LEU A 97 16.37 -1.36 -9.31
C LEU A 97 17.28 -0.16 -9.05
N LYS A 98 17.21 0.35 -7.83
CA LYS A 98 18.08 1.47 -7.41
C LYS A 98 18.94 1.09 -6.24
#